data_3223d420566a325d0628ced8aee1b056
#
_entry.id   3223d420566a325d0628ced8aee1b056
#
_cell.length_a   1.000
_cell.length_b   1.000
_cell.length_c   1.000
_cell.angle_alpha   90.00
_cell.angle_beta   90.00
_cell.angle_gamma   90.00
#
_symmetry.space_group_name_H-M   'P 1'
#
loop_
_entity.id
_entity.type
_entity.pdbx_description
1 polymer ?
#
loop_
_entity_poly.entity_id
_entity_poly.type
_entity_poly.pdbx_seq_one_letter_code
_entity_poly.pdbx_strand_id
1 'polypeptide(L)'
;MNKLISFVFAILLALPAMGQNDKKPFRAYMYNKEYEVYLRIDFYDESITVPGQELYGQLPGYLGKMHNSFCWVITSATVMDNEAKIAMINDFGSEDLIATLTYENDSLYRLKQIEGSTLKVPKNGKWQKLPKTLEFKRQ
;
A
#
# COMPACT_ATOMS: atom_id res chain seq x y z
N MET A 1 8.25 -52.90 12.98
CA MET A 1 7.06 -52.09 13.19
C MET A 1 7.36 -50.71 13.67
N ASN A 2 8.26 -50.56 14.61
CA ASN A 2 8.64 -49.23 15.11
C ASN A 2 9.32 -48.34 14.05
N LYS A 3 9.88 -48.93 13.02
CA LYS A 3 10.55 -48.19 11.95
C LYS A 3 9.58 -47.40 11.06
N LEU A 4 8.35 -47.86 10.90
CA LEU A 4 7.33 -47.20 10.12
C LEU A 4 6.84 -45.91 10.79
N ILE A 5 6.75 -45.90 12.10
CA ILE A 5 6.28 -44.74 12.88
C ILE A 5 7.31 -43.61 12.81
N SER A 6 8.59 -43.96 12.88
CA SER A 6 9.67 -42.97 12.76
C SER A 6 9.70 -42.31 11.40
N PHE A 7 9.36 -43.02 10.34
CA PHE A 7 9.37 -42.51 8.98
C PHE A 7 8.25 -41.50 8.76
N VAL A 8 7.07 -41.75 9.27
CA VAL A 8 5.93 -40.84 9.17
C VAL A 8 6.21 -39.54 9.92
N PHE A 9 6.87 -39.63 11.05
CA PHE A 9 7.24 -38.48 11.86
C PHE A 9 8.21 -37.55 11.12
N ALA A 10 9.14 -38.10 10.37
CA ALA A 10 10.10 -37.33 9.60
C ALA A 10 9.44 -36.50 8.47
N ILE A 11 8.39 -37.05 7.86
CA ILE A 11 7.64 -36.34 6.81
C ILE A 11 6.89 -35.14 7.39
N LEU A 12 6.33 -35.26 8.57
CA LEU A 12 5.61 -34.16 9.23
C LEU A 12 6.53 -32.99 9.57
N LEU A 13 7.78 -33.23 9.87
CA LEU A 13 8.75 -32.19 10.18
C LEU A 13 9.16 -31.36 8.98
N ALA A 14 8.99 -31.88 7.77
CA ALA A 14 9.31 -31.16 6.55
C ALA A 14 8.24 -30.16 6.15
N LEU A 15 7.00 -30.30 6.62
CA LEU A 15 5.88 -29.45 6.22
C LEU A 15 6.00 -27.98 6.67
N PRO A 16 6.44 -27.65 7.88
CA PRO A 16 6.54 -26.26 8.31
C PRO A 16 7.52 -25.43 7.49
N ALA A 17 8.54 -26.06 6.92
CA ALA A 17 9.53 -25.34 6.13
C ALA A 17 9.02 -24.84 4.80
N MET A 18 7.90 -25.36 4.30
CA MET A 18 7.34 -25.01 3.00
C MET A 18 6.38 -23.83 3.04
N GLY A 19 5.91 -23.44 4.22
CA GLY A 19 4.91 -22.38 4.37
C GLY A 19 5.49 -21.01 4.67
N GLN A 20 6.81 -20.86 4.64
CA GLN A 20 7.45 -19.61 5.06
C GLN A 20 7.72 -18.69 3.88
N ASN A 21 6.66 -18.19 3.29
CA ASN A 21 6.78 -17.14 2.28
C ASN A 21 6.34 -15.83 2.94
N ASP A 22 7.32 -15.06 3.43
CA ASP A 22 7.10 -13.84 4.18
C ASP A 22 6.98 -12.61 3.29
N LYS A 23 6.53 -12.77 2.06
CA LYS A 23 6.31 -11.62 1.19
C LYS A 23 5.21 -10.74 1.77
N LYS A 24 5.55 -9.48 1.97
CA LYS A 24 4.63 -8.46 2.46
C LYS A 24 4.54 -7.33 1.43
N PRO A 25 3.83 -7.56 0.31
CA PRO A 25 3.78 -6.58 -0.77
C PRO A 25 3.21 -5.23 -0.33
N PHE A 26 2.30 -5.21 0.65
CA PHE A 26 1.69 -3.97 1.11
C PHE A 26 2.40 -3.34 2.30
N ARG A 27 3.68 -3.60 2.43
CA ARG A 27 4.61 -2.84 3.27
C ARG A 27 5.74 -2.39 2.35
N ALA A 28 5.65 -1.16 1.84
CA ALA A 28 6.54 -0.73 0.78
C ALA A 28 6.57 0.79 0.63
N TYR A 29 7.61 1.25 -0.02
CA TYR A 29 7.73 2.59 -0.57
C TYR A 29 7.76 2.45 -2.09
N MET A 30 6.94 3.21 -2.79
CA MET A 30 6.82 3.13 -4.24
C MET A 30 6.61 4.50 -4.85
N TYR A 31 7.01 4.65 -6.11
CA TYR A 31 7.13 5.97 -6.74
C TYR A 31 6.56 5.96 -8.15
N ASN A 32 5.89 7.05 -8.51
CA ASN A 32 5.47 7.34 -9.88
C ASN A 32 6.26 8.56 -10.37
N LYS A 33 7.13 8.33 -11.35
CA LYS A 33 8.04 9.36 -11.84
C LYS A 33 7.32 10.44 -12.67
N GLU A 34 6.31 10.05 -13.42
CA GLU A 34 5.61 10.95 -14.31
C GLU A 34 4.93 12.10 -13.56
N TYR A 35 4.28 11.78 -12.45
CA TYR A 35 3.54 12.74 -11.64
C TYR A 35 4.28 13.16 -10.38
N GLU A 36 5.45 12.58 -10.15
CA GLU A 36 6.27 12.86 -8.97
C GLU A 36 5.51 12.67 -7.67
N VAL A 37 4.76 11.57 -7.59
CA VAL A 37 4.03 11.17 -6.40
C VAL A 37 4.57 9.85 -5.90
N TYR A 38 4.40 9.61 -4.59
CA TYR A 38 4.86 8.37 -3.98
C TYR A 38 3.84 7.87 -2.99
N LEU A 39 3.88 6.56 -2.74
CA LEU A 39 3.11 5.91 -1.70
C LEU A 39 4.07 5.33 -0.67
N ARG A 40 3.80 5.59 0.58
CA ARG A 40 4.45 4.94 1.70
C ARG A 40 3.38 4.20 2.49
N ILE A 41 3.48 2.87 2.56
CA ILE A 41 2.42 2.04 3.11
C ILE A 41 2.95 0.95 4.04
N ASP A 42 2.09 0.59 4.98
CA ASP A 42 2.18 -0.61 5.79
C ASP A 42 0.76 -1.02 6.17
N PHE A 43 0.15 -1.84 5.34
CA PHE A 43 -1.24 -2.25 5.55
C PHE A 43 -1.39 -3.38 6.56
N TYR A 44 -0.28 -3.94 7.03
CA TYR A 44 -0.31 -5.03 8.02
C TYR A 44 -0.30 -4.51 9.44
N ASP A 45 0.67 -3.69 9.79
CA ASP A 45 0.82 -3.14 11.14
C ASP A 45 0.26 -1.73 11.27
N GLU A 46 -0.03 -1.07 10.14
CA GLU A 46 -0.53 0.31 10.09
C GLU A 46 0.36 1.24 10.91
N SER A 47 1.66 1.14 10.66
CA SER A 47 2.69 1.75 11.48
C SER A 47 3.21 3.08 10.95
N ILE A 48 2.52 3.69 9.98
CA ILE A 48 3.00 4.89 9.30
C ILE A 48 2.50 6.13 10.03
N THR A 49 3.43 7.00 10.45
CA THR A 49 3.10 8.33 10.91
C THR A 49 3.17 9.27 9.71
N VAL A 50 2.04 9.89 9.38
CA VAL A 50 1.94 10.75 8.20
C VAL A 50 2.47 12.14 8.54
N PRO A 51 3.49 12.64 7.81
CA PRO A 51 4.04 13.97 8.07
C PRO A 51 2.97 15.06 7.98
N GLY A 52 2.91 15.93 9.01
CA GLY A 52 1.91 16.98 9.09
C GLY A 52 0.54 16.52 9.59
N GLN A 53 0.35 15.22 9.79
CA GLN A 53 -0.91 14.63 10.24
C GLN A 53 -0.73 13.75 11.47
N GLU A 54 0.21 14.11 12.32
CA GLU A 54 0.61 13.29 13.47
C GLU A 54 -0.52 13.10 14.48
N LEU A 55 -1.51 14.00 14.49
CA LEU A 55 -2.67 13.87 15.38
C LEU A 55 -3.53 12.64 15.10
N TYR A 56 -3.47 12.11 13.88
CA TYR A 56 -4.16 10.86 13.54
C TYR A 56 -3.46 9.62 14.11
N GLY A 57 -2.22 9.78 14.60
CA GLY A 57 -1.43 8.65 15.05
C GLY A 57 -0.89 7.81 13.90
N GLN A 58 -0.79 6.50 14.13
CA GLN A 58 -0.28 5.58 13.12
C GLN A 58 -1.40 5.11 12.20
N LEU A 59 -1.12 5.08 10.90
CA LEU A 59 -2.10 4.84 9.84
C LEU A 59 -1.52 3.87 8.82
N PRO A 60 -2.38 3.33 7.90
CA PRO A 60 -1.90 2.45 6.83
C PRO A 60 -0.87 3.10 5.90
N GLY A 61 -0.95 4.41 5.69
CA GLY A 61 0.00 5.08 4.83
C GLY A 61 -0.50 6.39 4.24
N TYR A 62 0.21 6.85 3.21
CA TYR A 62 -0.17 8.09 2.53
C TYR A 62 0.43 8.17 1.13
N LEU A 63 -0.19 8.97 0.29
CA LEU A 63 0.34 9.39 -1.00
C LEU A 63 0.87 10.81 -0.84
N GLY A 64 2.15 11.00 -1.15
CA GLY A 64 2.79 12.29 -1.07
C GLY A 64 3.20 12.81 -2.44
N LYS A 65 3.47 14.12 -2.50
CA LYS A 65 3.99 14.80 -3.68
C LYS A 65 5.45 15.19 -3.40
N MET A 66 6.34 14.86 -4.34
CA MET A 66 7.76 15.21 -4.19
C MET A 66 7.92 16.72 -4.05
N HIS A 67 8.79 17.12 -3.12
CA HIS A 67 9.11 18.52 -2.84
C HIS A 67 7.91 19.39 -2.43
N ASN A 68 6.87 18.74 -1.86
CA ASN A 68 5.66 19.42 -1.41
C ASN A 68 5.12 18.71 -0.17
N SER A 69 4.59 19.48 0.77
CA SER A 69 4.06 18.93 2.02
C SER A 69 2.63 18.38 1.89
N PHE A 70 1.97 18.62 0.77
CA PHE A 70 0.62 18.13 0.54
C PHE A 70 0.59 16.59 0.44
N CYS A 71 -0.45 15.98 1.01
CA CYS A 71 -0.60 14.53 0.93
C CYS A 71 -2.07 14.12 0.92
N TRP A 72 -2.31 12.88 0.50
CA TRP A 72 -3.55 12.14 0.70
C TRP A 72 -3.28 11.05 1.72
N VAL A 73 -4.03 11.06 2.80
CA VAL A 73 -3.87 10.11 3.89
C VAL A 73 -4.67 8.85 3.58
N ILE A 74 -4.08 7.68 3.77
CA ILE A 74 -4.80 6.42 3.69
C ILE A 74 -5.33 6.12 5.09
N THR A 75 -6.66 6.19 5.25
CA THR A 75 -7.31 6.03 6.55
C THR A 75 -7.68 4.59 6.86
N SER A 76 -7.86 3.78 5.83
CA SER A 76 -8.13 2.35 6.01
C SER A 76 -7.64 1.56 4.81
N ALA A 77 -7.31 0.29 5.06
CA ALA A 77 -6.88 -0.63 4.01
C ALA A 77 -7.34 -2.04 4.35
N THR A 78 -7.89 -2.73 3.37
CA THR A 78 -8.30 -4.14 3.49
C THR A 78 -7.61 -4.93 2.41
N VAL A 79 -6.72 -5.82 2.82
CA VAL A 79 -5.92 -6.63 1.90
C VAL A 79 -6.65 -7.94 1.60
N MET A 80 -6.78 -8.27 0.32
CA MET A 80 -7.30 -9.55 -0.16
C MET A 80 -6.39 -10.03 -1.28
N ASP A 81 -5.59 -11.06 -1.00
CA ASP A 81 -4.61 -11.61 -1.93
C ASP A 81 -3.63 -10.54 -2.41
N ASN A 82 -3.59 -10.23 -3.69
CA ASN A 82 -2.69 -9.24 -4.27
C ASN A 82 -3.32 -7.86 -4.45
N GLU A 83 -4.47 -7.62 -3.84
CA GLU A 83 -5.18 -6.35 -3.98
C GLU A 83 -5.60 -5.82 -2.62
N ALA A 84 -5.53 -4.51 -2.46
CA ALA A 84 -6.00 -3.84 -1.26
C ALA A 84 -7.01 -2.77 -1.63
N LYS A 85 -8.14 -2.76 -0.93
CA LYS A 85 -9.12 -1.67 -1.02
C LYS A 85 -8.74 -0.63 0.02
N ILE A 86 -8.60 0.62 -0.41
CA ILE A 86 -8.14 1.69 0.47
C ILE A 86 -9.11 2.87 0.43
N ALA A 87 -9.23 3.53 1.57
CA ALA A 87 -9.92 4.81 1.69
C ALA A 87 -8.88 5.90 1.89
N MET A 88 -9.04 7.00 1.18
CA MET A 88 -8.11 8.12 1.22
C MET A 88 -8.85 9.42 1.47
N ILE A 89 -8.21 10.32 2.20
CA ILE A 89 -8.70 11.65 2.47
C ILE A 89 -7.57 12.66 2.20
N ASN A 90 -7.92 13.82 1.63
CA ASN A 90 -6.90 14.82 1.36
C ASN A 90 -6.41 15.49 2.65
N ASP A 91 -5.32 16.24 2.52
CA ASP A 91 -4.64 16.90 3.64
C ASP A 91 -5.56 17.85 4.40
N PHE A 92 -6.52 18.46 3.72
CA PHE A 92 -7.48 19.39 4.32
C PHE A 92 -8.71 18.70 4.93
N GLY A 93 -8.89 17.40 4.69
CA GLY A 93 -10.06 16.66 5.16
C GLY A 93 -11.35 16.98 4.42
N SER A 94 -11.28 17.66 3.28
CA SER A 94 -12.45 18.11 2.55
C SER A 94 -12.89 17.20 1.41
N GLU A 95 -12.03 16.30 0.97
CA GLU A 95 -12.30 15.37 -0.13
C GLU A 95 -11.83 13.96 0.25
N ASP A 96 -12.62 12.98 -0.13
CA ASP A 96 -12.30 11.58 0.11
C ASP A 96 -12.56 10.74 -1.13
N LEU A 97 -11.93 9.57 -1.17
CA LEU A 97 -12.11 8.64 -2.26
C LEU A 97 -11.82 7.20 -1.81
N ILE A 98 -12.29 6.27 -2.62
CA ILE A 98 -11.99 4.84 -2.51
C ILE A 98 -11.18 4.44 -3.74
N ALA A 99 -10.14 3.65 -3.50
CA ALA A 99 -9.28 3.15 -4.55
C ALA A 99 -8.89 1.70 -4.26
N THR A 100 -8.35 1.03 -5.27
CA THR A 100 -7.70 -0.27 -5.10
C THR A 100 -6.23 -0.12 -5.44
N LEU A 101 -5.39 -0.78 -4.66
CA LEU A 101 -3.97 -0.89 -4.94
C LEU A 101 -3.67 -2.35 -5.22
N THR A 102 -3.22 -2.65 -6.43
CA THR A 102 -2.94 -4.01 -6.87
C THR A 102 -1.43 -4.22 -6.96
N TYR A 103 -0.96 -5.28 -6.32
CA TYR A 103 0.40 -5.74 -6.45
C TYR A 103 0.50 -6.62 -7.70
N GLU A 104 1.17 -6.11 -8.74
CA GLU A 104 1.31 -6.83 -10.00
C GLU A 104 2.52 -7.78 -9.98
N ASN A 105 3.64 -7.29 -9.48
CA ASN A 105 4.88 -8.06 -9.30
C ASN A 105 5.78 -7.31 -8.31
N ASP A 106 6.99 -7.84 -8.07
CA ASP A 106 7.91 -7.31 -7.05
C ASP A 106 8.31 -5.85 -7.27
N SER A 107 8.13 -5.32 -8.47
CA SER A 107 8.51 -3.93 -8.78
C SER A 107 7.35 -3.03 -9.13
N LEU A 108 6.15 -3.57 -9.39
CA LEU A 108 5.06 -2.80 -9.97
C LEU A 108 3.76 -2.93 -9.17
N TYR A 109 3.18 -1.78 -8.86
CA TYR A 109 1.85 -1.66 -8.25
C TYR A 109 0.98 -0.77 -9.12
N ARG A 110 -0.33 -1.02 -9.08
CA ARG A 110 -1.31 -0.22 -9.83
C ARG A 110 -2.36 0.31 -8.88
N LEU A 111 -2.51 1.63 -8.86
CA LEU A 111 -3.53 2.33 -8.07
C LEU A 111 -4.68 2.71 -9.00
N LYS A 112 -5.90 2.27 -8.67
CA LYS A 112 -7.08 2.58 -9.45
C LYS A 112 -8.13 3.26 -8.58
N GLN A 113 -8.53 4.47 -8.96
CA GLN A 113 -9.58 5.21 -8.28
C GLN A 113 -10.94 4.62 -8.64
N ILE A 114 -11.74 4.28 -7.63
CA ILE A 114 -13.02 3.58 -7.82
C ILE A 114 -14.18 4.55 -7.69
N GLU A 115 -14.24 5.33 -6.62
CA GLU A 115 -15.33 6.26 -6.38
C GLU A 115 -14.89 7.41 -5.48
N GLY A 116 -15.69 8.46 -5.44
CA GLY A 116 -15.40 9.66 -4.65
C GLY A 116 -14.68 10.74 -5.44
N SER A 117 -13.93 11.57 -4.74
CA SER A 117 -13.17 12.66 -5.35
C SER A 117 -12.07 12.15 -6.25
N THR A 118 -11.63 12.97 -7.19
CA THR A 118 -10.48 12.67 -8.04
C THR A 118 -9.19 13.00 -7.29
N LEU A 119 -8.22 12.10 -7.34
CA LEU A 119 -6.87 12.40 -6.84
C LEU A 119 -6.29 13.59 -7.60
N LYS A 120 -5.83 14.57 -6.86
CA LYS A 120 -5.14 15.73 -7.43
C LYS A 120 -4.04 16.16 -6.47
N VAL A 121 -2.99 16.73 -7.03
CA VAL A 121 -1.82 17.18 -6.28
C VAL A 121 -1.40 18.55 -6.77
N PRO A 122 -0.70 19.33 -5.93
CA PRO A 122 -0.18 20.63 -6.36
C PRO A 122 0.94 20.45 -7.40
N LYS A 123 0.92 21.31 -8.42
CA LYS A 123 2.01 21.41 -9.39
C LYS A 123 2.06 22.83 -9.92
N ASN A 124 3.18 23.54 -9.71
CA ASN A 124 3.40 24.90 -10.21
C ASN A 124 2.27 25.86 -9.79
N GLY A 125 1.84 25.76 -8.54
CA GLY A 125 0.79 26.63 -7.97
C GLY A 125 -0.62 26.29 -8.41
N LYS A 126 -0.82 25.19 -9.11
CA LYS A 126 -2.14 24.74 -9.58
C LYS A 126 -2.40 23.31 -9.13
N TRP A 127 -3.67 22.91 -9.16
CA TRP A 127 -4.06 21.52 -8.91
C TRP A 127 -3.96 20.70 -10.19
N GLN A 128 -3.21 19.60 -10.12
CA GLN A 128 -3.08 18.66 -11.22
C GLN A 128 -3.89 17.39 -10.88
N LYS A 129 -4.87 17.09 -11.71
CA LYS A 129 -5.63 15.83 -11.58
C LYS A 129 -4.78 14.66 -12.04
N LEU A 130 -4.80 13.60 -11.27
CA LEU A 130 -4.09 12.37 -11.62
C LEU A 130 -5.00 11.45 -12.43
N PRO A 131 -4.44 10.62 -13.32
CA PRO A 131 -5.24 9.62 -14.05
C PRO A 131 -5.94 8.66 -13.10
N LYS A 132 -7.05 8.09 -13.53
CA LYS A 132 -7.79 7.11 -12.74
C LYS A 132 -6.94 5.91 -12.35
N THR A 133 -6.00 5.53 -13.21
CA THR A 133 -5.08 4.43 -12.98
C THR A 133 -3.66 4.94 -13.05
N LEU A 134 -2.91 4.69 -11.99
CA LEU A 134 -1.50 5.08 -11.85
C LEU A 134 -0.66 3.87 -11.56
N GLU A 135 0.51 3.80 -12.19
CA GLU A 135 1.49 2.78 -11.88
C GLU A 135 2.56 3.33 -10.94
N PHE A 136 2.97 2.52 -9.98
CA PHE A 136 4.02 2.85 -9.03
C PHE A 136 5.09 1.77 -9.08
N LYS A 137 6.35 2.19 -9.02
CA LYS A 137 7.48 1.27 -8.95
C LYS A 137 8.03 1.22 -7.54
N ARG A 138 8.23 0.01 -7.04
CA ARG A 138 8.79 -0.19 -5.70
C ARG A 138 10.23 0.30 -5.66
N GLN A 139 10.55 1.01 -4.59
CA GLN A 139 11.90 1.51 -4.32
C GLN A 139 12.67 0.59 -3.40
#